data_12474f19d1180f11ea50ab69418be39b
#
_entry.id   12474f19d1180f11ea50ab69418be39b
#
_cell.length_a   1.000
_cell.length_b   1.000
_cell.length_c   1.000
_cell.angle_alpha   90.00
_cell.angle_beta   90.00
_cell.angle_gamma   90.00
#
_symmetry.space_group_name_H-M   'P 1'
#
loop_
_entity.id
_entity.type
_entity.pdbx_description
1 polymer ?
#
loop_
_entity_poly.entity_id
_entity_poly.type
_entity_poly.pdbx_seq_one_letter_code
_entity_poly.pdbx_strand_id
1 'polypeptide(L)'
;FPCDPDAPHDRPTPIWSPKLQPQAVMLSPVEHKDGDTEPILTLAHLAGLDLRRAADGWHGIWQVDGVAHQFWLPEPVPDAAAFYAVTLPMDSFLELRAHAARRFWRSLNGRAPGPDFRAVPAQLRQWHILSLRALDARLHGESYRTIAEVLLGFRGTKEDFENDPRKNKARRLVAHGIKMMRGGYRLLLHYPIKPG
;
A
#
# COMPACT_ATOMS: atom_id res chain seq x y z
N PHE A 1 15.51 -5.00 -0.72
CA PHE A 1 14.18 -4.74 -0.17
C PHE A 1 14.33 -4.31 1.27
N PRO A 2 13.78 -3.18 1.70
CA PRO A 2 13.98 -2.68 3.06
C PRO A 2 12.97 -3.21 4.07
N CYS A 3 12.40 -4.40 3.88
CA CYS A 3 11.57 -5.05 4.88
C CYS A 3 12.23 -6.35 5.30
N ASP A 4 12.60 -6.42 6.56
CA ASP A 4 12.94 -7.68 7.21
C ASP A 4 11.68 -8.55 7.24
N PRO A 5 11.68 -9.73 6.58
CA PRO A 5 10.50 -10.60 6.56
C PRO A 5 10.16 -11.18 7.95
N ASP A 6 11.12 -11.17 8.88
CA ASP A 6 10.98 -11.66 10.24
C ASP A 6 10.59 -10.55 11.23
N ALA A 7 10.45 -9.29 10.75
CA ALA A 7 10.02 -8.19 11.60
C ALA A 7 8.56 -8.37 12.03
N PRO A 8 8.21 -8.05 13.30
CA PRO A 8 6.83 -8.09 13.78
C PRO A 8 5.88 -7.27 12.91
N HIS A 9 4.64 -7.74 12.74
CA HIS A 9 3.61 -7.13 11.88
C HIS A 9 3.17 -5.71 12.28
N ASP A 10 3.62 -5.23 13.43
CA ASP A 10 3.40 -3.87 13.93
C ASP A 10 4.47 -2.88 13.43
N ARG A 11 5.45 -3.33 12.65
CA ARG A 11 6.52 -2.53 12.06
C ARG A 11 6.38 -2.36 10.55
N PRO A 12 7.10 -1.43 10.01
CA PRO A 12 6.53 -0.29 9.27
C PRO A 12 5.94 -0.73 7.94
N THR A 13 4.95 0.02 7.50
CA THR A 13 4.37 -0.03 6.14
C THR A 13 5.45 -0.29 5.09
N PRO A 14 5.31 -1.31 4.23
CA PRO A 14 6.27 -1.57 3.17
C PRO A 14 6.45 -0.35 2.29
N ILE A 15 7.71 0.03 2.05
CA ILE A 15 8.02 1.11 1.14
C ILE A 15 8.13 0.52 -0.28
N TRP A 16 7.29 1.02 -1.16
CA TRP A 16 7.29 0.64 -2.56
C TRP A 16 7.96 1.70 -3.41
N SER A 17 8.71 1.29 -4.43
CA SER A 17 9.23 2.21 -5.43
C SER A 17 8.08 2.96 -6.14
N PRO A 18 8.21 4.26 -6.44
CA PRO A 18 7.20 5.04 -7.19
C PRO A 18 6.84 4.44 -8.55
N LYS A 19 7.72 3.60 -9.12
CA LYS A 19 7.44 2.83 -10.35
C LYS A 19 6.38 1.76 -10.14
N LEU A 20 6.32 1.18 -8.93
CA LEU A 20 5.37 0.12 -8.59
C LEU A 20 4.14 0.66 -7.88
N GLN A 21 4.30 1.74 -7.11
CA GLN A 21 3.20 2.37 -6.37
C GLN A 21 3.00 3.81 -6.83
N PRO A 22 2.03 4.05 -7.71
CA PRO A 22 1.75 5.39 -8.24
C PRO A 22 1.31 6.41 -7.18
N GLN A 23 0.95 5.97 -5.98
CA GLN A 23 0.60 6.86 -4.87
C GLN A 23 1.78 7.47 -4.14
N ALA A 24 3.00 6.96 -4.35
CA ALA A 24 4.17 7.62 -3.81
C ALA A 24 4.34 8.98 -4.50
N VAL A 25 4.19 10.05 -3.73
CA VAL A 25 4.32 11.42 -4.25
C VAL A 25 5.78 11.66 -4.57
N MET A 26 6.08 11.94 -5.83
CA MET A 26 7.44 12.25 -6.25
C MET A 26 7.71 13.74 -6.02
N LEU A 27 8.61 14.03 -5.08
CA LEU A 27 9.02 15.37 -4.74
C LEU A 27 10.38 15.68 -5.38
N SER A 28 10.57 16.92 -5.78
CA SER A 28 11.86 17.45 -6.17
C SER A 28 12.06 18.83 -5.54
N PRO A 29 13.24 19.12 -4.99
CA PRO A 29 13.54 20.47 -4.55
C PRO A 29 13.55 21.42 -5.75
N VAL A 30 13.09 22.62 -5.56
CA VAL A 30 13.09 23.68 -6.57
C VAL A 30 13.82 24.92 -6.03
N GLU A 31 14.45 25.64 -6.92
CA GLU A 31 15.12 26.89 -6.56
C GLU A 31 14.08 27.93 -6.13
N HIS A 32 14.38 28.61 -5.04
CA HIS A 32 13.62 29.78 -4.58
C HIS A 32 13.93 30.99 -5.48
N LYS A 33 12.86 31.67 -5.89
CA LYS A 33 13.00 32.97 -6.55
C LYS A 33 12.62 34.05 -5.56
N ASP A 34 13.39 35.15 -5.57
CA ASP A 34 13.11 36.31 -4.74
C ASP A 34 11.67 36.80 -5.00
N GLY A 35 10.88 36.89 -3.93
CA GLY A 35 9.48 37.30 -4.00
C GLY A 35 8.45 36.16 -3.84
N ASP A 36 8.87 34.90 -3.81
CA ASP A 36 7.98 33.81 -3.51
C ASP A 36 7.54 33.83 -2.04
N THR A 37 6.25 33.85 -1.80
CA THR A 37 5.63 33.81 -0.46
C THR A 37 5.19 32.42 -0.03
N GLU A 38 5.54 31.41 -0.83
CA GLU A 38 5.19 30.03 -0.56
C GLU A 38 5.85 29.50 0.73
N PRO A 39 5.17 28.64 1.48
CA PRO A 39 5.73 28.10 2.71
C PRO A 39 6.93 27.19 2.40
N ILE A 40 8.05 27.51 3.03
CA ILE A 40 9.23 26.65 3.01
C ILE A 40 8.96 25.43 3.88
N LEU A 41 9.20 24.25 3.34
CA LEU A 41 8.95 22.99 4.01
C LEU A 41 10.26 22.29 4.38
N THR A 42 10.40 21.89 5.63
CA THR A 42 11.47 21.01 6.06
C THR A 42 10.90 19.60 6.26
N LEU A 43 11.08 18.74 5.27
CA LEU A 43 10.52 17.38 5.29
C LEU A 43 11.00 16.57 6.51
N ALA A 44 12.27 16.71 6.88
CA ALA A 44 12.85 16.01 8.02
C ALA A 44 12.16 16.33 9.37
N HIS A 45 11.48 17.48 9.47
CA HIS A 45 10.79 17.92 10.70
C HIS A 45 9.31 17.54 10.76
N LEU A 46 8.79 16.79 9.77
CA LEU A 46 7.41 16.32 9.82
C LEU A 46 7.23 15.32 10.96
N ALA A 47 6.39 15.65 11.91
CA ALA A 47 6.06 14.73 13.02
C ALA A 47 5.46 13.42 12.49
N GLY A 48 5.95 12.28 12.95
CA GLY A 48 5.49 10.96 12.50
C GLY A 48 6.05 10.52 11.14
N LEU A 49 7.12 11.17 10.67
CA LEU A 49 7.82 10.76 9.46
C LEU A 49 8.78 9.59 9.74
N ASP A 50 8.65 8.52 8.96
CA ASP A 50 9.65 7.46 8.79
C ASP A 50 10.37 7.69 7.45
N LEU A 51 11.64 8.08 7.51
CA LEU A 51 12.45 8.42 6.35
C LEU A 51 13.58 7.41 6.17
N ARG A 52 13.66 6.80 5.00
CA ARG A 52 14.64 5.76 4.70
C ARG A 52 15.38 6.05 3.40
N ARG A 53 16.69 5.82 3.42
CA ARG A 53 17.53 5.91 2.24
C ARG A 53 17.55 4.57 1.50
N ALA A 54 17.39 4.61 0.18
CA ALA A 54 17.55 3.48 -0.72
C ALA A 54 18.51 3.85 -1.86
N ALA A 55 18.80 2.91 -2.75
CA ALA A 55 19.72 3.14 -3.86
C ALA A 55 19.18 4.16 -4.89
N ASP A 56 17.86 4.34 -4.95
CA ASP A 56 17.18 5.24 -5.87
C ASP A 56 16.77 6.59 -5.24
N GLY A 57 17.19 6.85 -4.00
CA GLY A 57 16.89 8.09 -3.29
C GLY A 57 16.30 7.87 -1.90
N TRP A 58 15.59 8.86 -1.41
CA TRP A 58 14.94 8.83 -0.11
C TRP A 58 13.46 8.51 -0.24
N HIS A 59 12.98 7.63 0.64
CA HIS A 59 11.59 7.25 0.75
C HIS A 59 11.05 7.65 2.11
N GLY A 60 9.95 8.39 2.12
CA GLY A 60 9.28 8.82 3.34
C GLY A 60 7.88 8.22 3.47
N ILE A 61 7.54 7.80 4.68
CA ILE A 61 6.16 7.52 5.07
C ILE A 61 5.80 8.48 6.20
N TRP A 62 4.92 9.40 5.89
CA TRP A 62 4.43 10.37 6.85
C TRP A 62 3.04 9.98 7.36
N GLN A 63 2.95 9.74 8.66
CA GLN A 63 1.70 9.39 9.33
C GLN A 63 1.09 10.65 9.94
N VAL A 64 -0.08 11.04 9.47
CA VAL A 64 -0.82 12.20 9.98
C VAL A 64 -2.32 11.93 9.92
N ASP A 65 -3.04 12.23 10.99
CA ASP A 65 -4.50 12.07 11.12
C ASP A 65 -5.01 10.68 10.69
N GLY A 66 -4.25 9.63 11.02
CA GLY A 66 -4.58 8.25 10.67
C GLY A 66 -4.40 7.89 9.18
N VAL A 67 -3.79 8.79 8.40
CA VAL A 67 -3.47 8.58 6.98
C VAL A 67 -1.97 8.47 6.78
N ALA A 68 -1.54 7.44 6.06
CA ALA A 68 -0.16 7.27 5.63
C ALA A 68 0.04 7.92 4.25
N HIS A 69 0.91 8.90 4.18
CA HIS A 69 1.36 9.50 2.93
C HIS A 69 2.74 8.97 2.60
N GLN A 70 2.89 8.33 1.45
CA GLN A 70 4.21 7.94 0.96
C GLN A 70 4.71 8.97 -0.05
N PHE A 71 5.99 9.35 0.09
CA PHE A 71 6.68 10.19 -0.88
C PHE A 71 8.09 9.67 -1.19
N TRP A 72 8.64 10.15 -2.26
CA TRP A 72 9.97 9.81 -2.74
C TRP A 72 10.70 11.05 -3.24
N LEU A 73 12.01 11.10 -3.00
CA LEU A 73 12.94 12.15 -3.42
C LEU A 73 14.13 11.51 -4.11
N PRO A 74 14.51 11.94 -5.33
CA PRO A 74 15.71 11.45 -6.01
C PRO A 74 17.00 11.89 -5.32
N GLU A 75 17.00 13.06 -4.71
CA GLU A 75 18.14 13.68 -4.04
C GLU A 75 18.00 13.57 -2.51
N PRO A 76 19.12 13.65 -1.78
CA PRO A 76 19.10 13.69 -0.32
C PRO A 76 18.14 14.76 0.20
N VAL A 77 17.41 14.44 1.27
CA VAL A 77 16.57 15.42 1.95
C VAL A 77 17.48 16.51 2.50
N PRO A 78 17.34 17.76 2.09
CA PRO A 78 18.12 18.83 2.67
C PRO A 78 17.73 19.00 4.15
N ASP A 79 18.74 19.17 5.01
CA ASP A 79 18.54 19.49 6.43
C ASP A 79 17.92 20.88 6.59
N ALA A 80 18.10 21.73 5.59
CA ALA A 80 17.49 23.05 5.52
C ALA A 80 16.09 23.01 4.92
N ALA A 81 15.29 24.01 5.26
CA ALA A 81 14.00 24.25 4.64
C ALA A 81 14.15 24.49 3.13
N ALA A 82 13.30 23.92 2.34
CA ALA A 82 13.33 24.03 0.88
C ALA A 82 11.93 24.11 0.29
N PHE A 83 11.85 24.61 -0.94
CA PHE A 83 10.65 24.51 -1.75
C PHE A 83 10.63 23.18 -2.47
N TYR A 84 9.46 22.59 -2.60
CA TYR A 84 9.28 21.32 -3.27
C TYR A 84 8.22 21.40 -4.35
N ALA A 85 8.55 20.87 -5.52
CA ALA A 85 7.59 20.59 -6.56
C ALA A 85 7.15 19.11 -6.49
N VAL A 86 5.97 18.83 -7.03
CA VAL A 86 5.50 17.47 -7.26
C VAL A 86 5.67 17.14 -8.72
N THR A 87 6.39 16.06 -9.02
CA THR A 87 6.52 15.54 -10.39
C THR A 87 5.40 14.54 -10.66
N LEU A 88 4.63 14.80 -11.71
CA LEU A 88 3.52 13.96 -12.15
C LEU A 88 3.80 13.42 -13.56
N PRO A 89 4.31 12.19 -13.72
CA PRO A 89 4.42 11.56 -15.04
C PRO A 89 3.07 11.46 -15.73
N MET A 90 3.06 11.77 -17.03
CA MET A 90 1.87 11.71 -17.91
C MET A 90 1.65 10.27 -18.38
N ASP A 91 1.56 9.33 -17.43
CA ASP A 91 1.32 7.92 -17.66
C ASP A 91 -0.15 7.53 -17.36
N SER A 92 -0.49 6.27 -17.52
CA SER A 92 -1.84 5.74 -17.23
C SER A 92 -2.26 5.91 -15.76
N PHE A 93 -1.36 6.30 -14.86
CA PHE A 93 -1.60 6.51 -13.44
C PHE A 93 -1.67 7.99 -13.04
N LEU A 94 -1.69 8.91 -13.99
CA LEU A 94 -1.69 10.35 -13.71
C LEU A 94 -2.77 10.76 -12.69
N GLU A 95 -3.99 10.27 -12.84
CA GLU A 95 -5.08 10.58 -11.92
C GLU A 95 -4.80 10.10 -10.48
N LEU A 96 -4.18 8.93 -10.35
CA LEU A 96 -3.79 8.40 -9.04
C LEU A 96 -2.70 9.26 -8.39
N ARG A 97 -1.71 9.66 -9.19
CA ARG A 97 -0.61 10.50 -8.74
C ARG A 97 -1.11 11.87 -8.32
N ALA A 98 -1.95 12.50 -9.12
CA ALA A 98 -2.55 13.80 -8.84
C ALA A 98 -3.42 13.75 -7.56
N HIS A 99 -4.18 12.66 -7.39
CA HIS A 99 -4.97 12.47 -6.17
C HIS A 99 -4.09 12.31 -4.93
N ALA A 100 -3.02 11.51 -5.00
CA ALA A 100 -2.08 11.32 -3.90
C ALA A 100 -1.38 12.65 -3.55
N ALA A 101 -0.90 13.37 -4.54
CA ALA A 101 -0.27 14.68 -4.39
C ALA A 101 -1.22 15.70 -3.73
N ARG A 102 -2.47 15.78 -4.17
CA ARG A 102 -3.48 16.64 -3.57
C ARG A 102 -3.74 16.29 -2.10
N ARG A 103 -3.85 15.00 -1.77
CA ARG A 103 -4.07 14.54 -0.38
C ARG A 103 -2.88 14.91 0.50
N PHE A 104 -1.66 14.65 0.03
CA PHE A 104 -0.41 15.01 0.70
C PHE A 104 -0.34 16.51 0.96
N TRP A 105 -0.55 17.34 -0.07
CA TRP A 105 -0.55 18.80 0.04
C TRP A 105 -1.60 19.31 1.03
N ARG A 106 -2.82 18.73 1.04
CA ARG A 106 -3.84 19.11 2.01
C ARG A 106 -3.40 18.84 3.45
N SER A 107 -2.81 17.68 3.71
CA SER A 107 -2.29 17.31 5.03
C SER A 107 -1.14 18.22 5.45
N LEU A 108 -0.23 18.59 4.54
CA LEU A 108 0.83 19.58 4.80
C LEU A 108 0.27 20.93 5.24
N ASN A 109 -0.89 21.31 4.73
CA ASN A 109 -1.57 22.57 5.08
C ASN A 109 -2.58 22.41 6.23
N GLY A 110 -2.48 21.37 7.04
CA GLY A 110 -3.38 21.13 8.18
C GLY A 110 -4.84 20.90 7.79
N ARG A 111 -5.11 20.49 6.54
CA ARG A 111 -6.45 20.24 6.02
C ARG A 111 -6.69 18.75 5.94
N ALA A 112 -7.92 18.32 6.23
CA ALA A 112 -8.30 16.91 6.04
C ALA A 112 -7.96 16.44 4.62
N PRO A 113 -7.31 15.28 4.43
CA PRO A 113 -6.85 14.80 3.11
C PRO A 113 -8.01 14.55 2.12
N GLY A 114 -9.21 14.38 2.64
CA GLY A 114 -10.40 14.04 1.85
C GLY A 114 -10.54 12.53 1.62
N PRO A 115 -11.63 12.11 0.97
CA PRO A 115 -11.91 10.69 0.76
C PRO A 115 -10.80 10.02 -0.07
N ASP A 116 -10.52 8.77 0.28
CA ASP A 116 -9.66 7.92 -0.53
C ASP A 116 -10.51 7.06 -1.46
N PHE A 117 -10.69 7.51 -2.71
CA PHE A 117 -11.46 6.77 -3.71
C PHE A 117 -10.82 5.41 -4.07
N ARG A 118 -9.62 5.15 -3.57
CA ARG A 118 -8.85 3.92 -3.78
C ARG A 118 -8.99 2.94 -2.61
N ALA A 119 -9.80 3.26 -1.62
CA ALA A 119 -10.07 2.31 -0.55
C ALA A 119 -10.64 1.02 -1.15
N VAL A 120 -9.93 -0.07 -0.94
CA VAL A 120 -10.40 -1.40 -1.37
C VAL A 120 -11.72 -1.69 -0.66
N PRO A 121 -12.82 -2.00 -1.39
CA PRO A 121 -14.10 -2.31 -0.80
C PRO A 121 -13.98 -3.38 0.29
N ALA A 122 -14.73 -3.24 1.37
CA ALA A 122 -14.63 -4.12 2.54
C ALA A 122 -14.76 -5.61 2.17
N GLN A 123 -15.68 -5.93 1.27
CA GLN A 123 -15.89 -7.31 0.79
C GLN A 123 -14.66 -7.85 0.05
N LEU A 124 -14.05 -7.03 -0.81
CA LEU A 124 -12.85 -7.43 -1.56
C LEU A 124 -11.65 -7.58 -0.61
N ARG A 125 -11.51 -6.67 0.35
CA ARG A 125 -10.49 -6.76 1.41
C ARG A 125 -10.63 -8.05 2.20
N GLN A 126 -11.85 -8.38 2.63
CA GLN A 126 -12.12 -9.62 3.37
C GLN A 126 -11.79 -10.86 2.53
N TRP A 127 -12.10 -10.83 1.24
CA TRP A 127 -11.73 -11.91 0.32
C TRP A 127 -10.22 -12.11 0.26
N HIS A 128 -9.43 -11.04 0.16
CA HIS A 128 -7.96 -11.10 0.15
C HIS A 128 -7.41 -11.64 1.47
N ILE A 129 -7.93 -11.16 2.61
CA ILE A 129 -7.51 -11.64 3.95
C ILE A 129 -7.77 -13.14 4.08
N LEU A 130 -8.97 -13.60 3.74
CA LEU A 130 -9.30 -15.03 3.81
C LEU A 130 -8.44 -15.86 2.85
N SER A 131 -8.10 -15.33 1.68
CA SER A 131 -7.26 -16.02 0.71
C SER A 131 -5.82 -16.16 1.20
N LEU A 132 -5.25 -15.14 1.85
CA LEU A 132 -3.92 -15.23 2.46
C LEU A 132 -3.91 -16.25 3.59
N ARG A 133 -4.86 -16.18 4.52
CA ARG A 133 -4.97 -17.16 5.62
C ARG A 133 -5.16 -18.59 5.13
N ALA A 134 -5.94 -18.79 4.05
CA ALA A 134 -6.12 -20.10 3.45
C ALA A 134 -4.83 -20.60 2.77
N LEU A 135 -4.06 -19.70 2.14
CA LEU A 135 -2.77 -20.03 1.56
C LEU A 135 -1.77 -20.42 2.65
N ASP A 136 -1.65 -19.63 3.72
CA ASP A 136 -0.75 -19.91 4.84
C ASP A 136 -1.07 -21.29 5.45
N ALA A 137 -2.33 -21.57 5.75
CA ALA A 137 -2.73 -22.87 6.24
C ALA A 137 -2.33 -24.00 5.27
N ARG A 138 -2.52 -23.78 3.97
CA ARG A 138 -2.15 -24.77 2.94
C ARG A 138 -0.65 -25.01 2.84
N LEU A 139 0.17 -23.96 2.97
CA LEU A 139 1.63 -24.06 2.98
C LEU A 139 2.15 -24.81 4.23
N HIS A 140 1.42 -24.73 5.34
CA HIS A 140 1.68 -25.52 6.56
C HIS A 140 1.13 -26.95 6.49
N GLY A 141 0.60 -27.38 5.34
CA GLY A 141 0.14 -28.77 5.14
C GLY A 141 -1.32 -29.03 5.49
N GLU A 142 -2.08 -28.00 5.90
CA GLU A 142 -3.48 -28.16 6.29
C GLU A 142 -4.37 -28.60 5.13
N SER A 143 -5.38 -29.41 5.45
CA SER A 143 -6.35 -29.91 4.48
C SER A 143 -7.35 -28.82 4.08
N TYR A 144 -7.97 -28.94 2.89
CA TYR A 144 -9.08 -28.05 2.50
C TYR A 144 -10.28 -28.13 3.44
N ARG A 145 -10.48 -29.26 4.10
CA ARG A 145 -11.51 -29.43 5.11
C ARG A 145 -11.18 -28.60 6.35
N THR A 146 -9.97 -28.71 6.89
CA THR A 146 -9.52 -27.88 8.03
C THR A 146 -9.65 -26.39 7.71
N ILE A 147 -9.23 -25.97 6.52
CA ILE A 147 -9.39 -24.59 6.05
C ILE A 147 -10.86 -24.17 6.04
N ALA A 148 -11.76 -25.02 5.59
CA ALA A 148 -13.19 -24.73 5.58
C ALA A 148 -13.78 -24.69 7.00
N GLU A 149 -13.35 -25.56 7.89
CA GLU A 149 -13.76 -25.57 9.30
C GLU A 149 -13.39 -24.26 9.99
N VAL A 150 -12.13 -23.83 9.86
CA VAL A 150 -11.60 -22.65 10.56
C VAL A 150 -12.05 -21.33 9.91
N LEU A 151 -12.00 -21.22 8.59
CA LEU A 151 -12.23 -19.94 7.90
C LEU A 151 -13.66 -19.76 7.40
N LEU A 152 -14.40 -20.85 7.16
CA LEU A 152 -15.73 -20.80 6.57
C LEU A 152 -16.83 -21.37 7.47
N GLY A 153 -16.45 -21.80 8.69
CA GLY A 153 -17.41 -22.34 9.66
C GLY A 153 -18.06 -23.63 9.22
N PHE A 154 -17.34 -24.48 8.45
CA PHE A 154 -17.82 -25.81 8.13
C PHE A 154 -17.87 -26.66 9.40
N ARG A 155 -18.94 -27.45 9.55
CA ARG A 155 -19.09 -28.46 10.59
C ARG A 155 -19.78 -29.69 9.96
N GLY A 156 -19.17 -30.83 10.12
CA GLY A 156 -19.70 -32.09 9.55
C GLY A 156 -18.62 -33.14 9.41
N THR A 157 -19.02 -34.29 8.92
CA THR A 157 -18.16 -35.45 8.64
C THR A 157 -17.31 -35.20 7.37
N LYS A 158 -16.44 -36.15 7.02
CA LYS A 158 -15.68 -36.12 5.76
C LYS A 158 -16.61 -36.25 4.56
N GLU A 159 -17.61 -37.12 4.66
CA GLU A 159 -18.64 -37.36 3.62
C GLU A 159 -19.45 -36.07 3.38
N ASP A 160 -19.88 -35.39 4.44
CA ASP A 160 -20.59 -34.10 4.35
C ASP A 160 -19.75 -33.04 3.60
N PHE A 161 -18.43 -33.03 3.87
CA PHE A 161 -17.54 -32.08 3.23
C PHE A 161 -17.41 -32.28 1.72
N GLU A 162 -17.47 -33.55 1.26
CA GLU A 162 -17.33 -33.84 -0.18
C GLU A 162 -18.42 -33.17 -1.03
N ASN A 163 -19.60 -32.96 -0.47
CA ASN A 163 -20.76 -32.35 -1.14
C ASN A 163 -21.00 -30.87 -0.71
N ASP A 164 -20.23 -30.34 0.23
CA ASP A 164 -20.43 -28.98 0.75
C ASP A 164 -19.83 -27.93 -0.20
N PRO A 165 -20.56 -26.84 -0.51
CA PRO A 165 -20.05 -25.74 -1.34
C PRO A 165 -18.77 -25.09 -0.79
N ARG A 166 -18.54 -25.17 0.52
CA ARG A 166 -17.33 -24.62 1.19
C ARG A 166 -16.06 -25.33 0.75
N LYS A 167 -16.11 -26.59 0.30
CA LYS A 167 -15.00 -27.30 -0.32
C LYS A 167 -14.45 -26.51 -1.51
N ASN A 168 -15.32 -26.12 -2.44
CA ASN A 168 -14.93 -25.36 -3.61
C ASN A 168 -14.54 -23.92 -3.25
N LYS A 169 -15.17 -23.34 -2.22
CA LYS A 169 -14.79 -22.01 -1.72
C LYS A 169 -13.38 -22.03 -1.11
N ALA A 170 -13.04 -23.04 -0.30
CA ALA A 170 -11.70 -23.19 0.26
C ALA A 170 -10.64 -23.35 -0.85
N ARG A 171 -10.90 -24.16 -1.86
CA ARG A 171 -10.01 -24.31 -3.03
C ARG A 171 -9.81 -22.98 -3.76
N ARG A 172 -10.87 -22.21 -3.99
CA ARG A 172 -10.78 -20.88 -4.65
C ARG A 172 -10.00 -19.88 -3.82
N LEU A 173 -10.15 -19.89 -2.49
CA LEU A 173 -9.36 -19.04 -1.60
C LEU A 173 -7.87 -19.33 -1.73
N VAL A 174 -7.46 -20.59 -1.65
CA VAL A 174 -6.05 -21.00 -1.81
C VAL A 174 -5.52 -20.63 -3.20
N ALA A 175 -6.28 -20.93 -4.26
CA ALA A 175 -5.88 -20.60 -5.62
C ALA A 175 -5.70 -19.08 -5.81
N HIS A 176 -6.59 -18.27 -5.21
CA HIS A 176 -6.47 -16.82 -5.22
C HIS A 176 -5.25 -16.34 -4.43
N GLY A 177 -4.98 -16.91 -3.25
CA GLY A 177 -3.77 -16.63 -2.46
C GLY A 177 -2.49 -16.91 -3.26
N ILE A 178 -2.41 -18.06 -3.94
CA ILE A 178 -1.29 -18.39 -4.82
C ILE A 178 -1.14 -17.36 -5.96
N LYS A 179 -2.25 -16.96 -6.59
CA LYS A 179 -2.24 -15.92 -7.64
C LYS A 179 -1.70 -14.60 -7.10
N MET A 180 -2.14 -14.18 -5.91
CA MET A 180 -1.67 -12.96 -5.26
C MET A 180 -0.18 -13.04 -4.95
N MET A 181 0.29 -14.12 -4.35
CA MET A 181 1.71 -14.37 -4.04
C MET A 181 2.60 -14.33 -5.30
N ARG A 182 2.11 -14.84 -6.44
CA ARG A 182 2.84 -14.88 -7.71
C ARG A 182 2.80 -13.56 -8.50
N GLY A 183 2.49 -12.45 -7.87
CA GLY A 183 2.53 -11.12 -8.48
C GLY A 183 1.17 -10.45 -8.64
N GLY A 184 0.06 -11.13 -8.36
CA GLY A 184 -1.29 -10.55 -8.40
C GLY A 184 -1.47 -9.39 -7.41
N TYR A 185 -0.67 -9.34 -6.33
CA TYR A 185 -0.68 -8.24 -5.36
C TYR A 185 -0.39 -6.87 -6.02
N ARG A 186 0.31 -6.82 -7.16
CA ARG A 186 0.57 -5.58 -7.90
C ARG A 186 -0.71 -4.87 -8.31
N LEU A 187 -1.78 -5.62 -8.58
CA LEU A 187 -3.08 -5.05 -8.89
C LEU A 187 -3.66 -4.24 -7.73
N LEU A 188 -3.32 -4.58 -6.48
CA LEU A 188 -3.75 -3.81 -5.31
C LEU A 188 -3.02 -2.48 -5.21
N LEU A 189 -1.75 -2.43 -5.64
CA LEU A 189 -0.97 -1.18 -5.68
C LEU A 189 -1.53 -0.19 -6.69
N HIS A 190 -2.20 -0.68 -7.74
CA HIS A 190 -2.78 0.12 -8.81
C HIS A 190 -4.30 0.31 -8.68
N TYR A 191 -4.93 -0.28 -7.66
CA TYR A 191 -6.38 -0.20 -7.51
C TYR A 191 -6.88 1.27 -7.46
N PRO A 192 -8.00 1.62 -8.12
CA PRO A 192 -8.89 0.77 -8.92
C PRO A 192 -8.50 0.63 -10.40
N ILE A 193 -7.39 1.22 -10.84
CA ILE A 193 -6.95 1.22 -12.25
C ILE A 193 -6.37 -0.16 -12.57
N LYS A 194 -6.82 -0.73 -13.66
CA LYS A 194 -6.20 -1.93 -14.23
C LYS A 194 -5.17 -1.45 -15.26
N PRO A 195 -3.88 -1.77 -15.08
CA PRO A 195 -2.92 -1.54 -16.17
C PRO A 195 -3.38 -2.35 -17.37
N GLY A 196 -3.42 -1.69 -18.52
CA GLY A 196 -3.71 -2.33 -19.82
C GLY A 196 -2.63 -3.32 -20.22
#